data_5ae61c3debcb2ea498858904ad5a9afb
#
_entry.id   5ae61c3debcb2ea498858904ad5a9afb
#
_cell.length_a   1.000
_cell.length_b   1.000
_cell.length_c   1.000
_cell.angle_alpha   90.00
_cell.angle_beta   90.00
_cell.angle_gamma   90.00
#
_symmetry.space_group_name_H-M   'P 1'
#
loop_
_entity.id
_entity.type
_entity.pdbx_description
1 polymer ?
#
loop_
_entity_poly.entity_id
_entity_poly.type
_entity_poly.pdbx_seq_one_letter_code
_entity_poly.pdbx_strand_id
1 'polypeptide(L)'
;MNLDTLIQNAPSTDKEDIDSFAEWLYQVKKIAERNGCSDLLKLVKDAEFFITFENRRKEFRSKILPRLKDLRRNMNYMNDHPAIFIVHGHDNALKFDVARVVEKLGFEAVILHEQANKGKTIIEKLESEIDRVKFGIVLYTADDNGENGKMRARQNVVFEHGFLIGRLGRERVCVIMDDNVEKPSDSDGLVYIPRANWKYALVDELKAAGLDVDKNLI
;
A
#
# COMPACT_ATOMS: atom_id res chain seq x y z
N MET A 1 3.50 -16.38 -15.16
CA MET A 1 3.19 -17.47 -14.19
C MET A 1 2.75 -16.80 -12.89
N ASN A 2 1.68 -17.28 -12.24
CA ASN A 2 1.27 -16.73 -10.95
C ASN A 2 2.04 -17.39 -9.80
N LEU A 3 1.96 -16.82 -8.60
CA LEU A 3 2.73 -17.27 -7.43
C LEU A 3 2.33 -18.68 -6.98
N ASP A 4 1.05 -19.06 -7.06
CA ASP A 4 0.57 -20.40 -6.70
C ASP A 4 1.15 -21.46 -7.62
N THR A 5 1.09 -21.23 -8.93
CA THR A 5 1.70 -22.11 -9.92
C THR A 5 3.21 -22.26 -9.71
N LEU A 6 3.88 -21.17 -9.35
CA LEU A 6 5.32 -21.19 -9.08
C LEU A 6 5.69 -22.02 -7.85
N ILE A 7 4.86 -21.96 -6.79
CA ILE A 7 5.05 -22.76 -5.58
C ILE A 7 4.76 -24.24 -5.84
N GLN A 8 3.68 -24.54 -6.58
CA GLN A 8 3.28 -25.93 -6.88
C GLN A 8 4.26 -26.63 -7.80
N ASN A 9 4.78 -25.90 -8.80
CA ASN A 9 5.67 -26.43 -9.83
C ASN A 9 7.16 -26.24 -9.45
N ALA A 10 7.49 -26.06 -8.18
CA ALA A 10 8.89 -26.02 -7.76
C ALA A 10 9.58 -27.34 -8.14
N PRO A 11 10.63 -27.32 -8.99
CA PRO A 11 11.18 -28.51 -9.61
C PRO A 11 11.76 -29.47 -8.59
N SER A 12 11.77 -30.76 -8.93
CA SER A 12 12.55 -31.76 -8.23
C SER A 12 14.02 -31.33 -8.23
N THR A 13 14.75 -31.70 -7.20
CA THR A 13 16.17 -31.34 -7.07
C THR A 13 17.09 -32.46 -7.53
N ASP A 14 16.55 -33.50 -8.21
CA ASP A 14 17.33 -34.63 -8.71
C ASP A 14 18.20 -34.25 -9.92
N LYS A 15 19.14 -35.08 -10.27
CA LYS A 15 20.27 -34.77 -11.18
C LYS A 15 19.90 -34.24 -12.55
N GLU A 16 18.69 -34.50 -13.03
CA GLU A 16 18.34 -34.34 -14.45
C GLU A 16 17.71 -32.99 -14.82
N ASP A 17 17.55 -32.04 -13.85
CA ASP A 17 16.68 -30.89 -14.08
C ASP A 17 17.32 -29.53 -13.77
N ILE A 18 18.57 -29.32 -14.25
CA ILE A 18 19.23 -28.01 -14.13
C ILE A 18 18.43 -26.93 -14.87
N ASP A 19 17.94 -27.26 -16.06
CA ASP A 19 17.23 -26.30 -16.91
C ASP A 19 15.89 -25.90 -16.31
N SER A 20 15.12 -26.85 -15.77
CA SER A 20 13.87 -26.58 -15.07
C SER A 20 14.10 -25.80 -13.77
N PHE A 21 15.20 -26.06 -13.07
CA PHE A 21 15.54 -25.29 -11.88
C PHE A 21 15.96 -23.86 -12.23
N ALA A 22 16.71 -23.66 -13.33
CA ALA A 22 17.09 -22.35 -13.85
C ALA A 22 15.85 -21.52 -14.26
N GLU A 23 14.94 -22.14 -15.00
CA GLU A 23 13.69 -21.47 -15.39
C GLU A 23 12.84 -21.11 -14.18
N TRP A 24 12.74 -22.01 -13.20
CA TRP A 24 12.04 -21.71 -11.97
C TRP A 24 12.66 -20.53 -11.19
N LEU A 25 13.99 -20.48 -11.06
CA LEU A 25 14.70 -19.36 -10.45
C LEU A 25 14.44 -18.04 -11.19
N TYR A 26 14.44 -18.07 -12.50
CA TYR A 26 14.13 -16.90 -13.31
C TYR A 26 12.71 -16.36 -13.03
N GLN A 27 11.72 -17.24 -12.89
CA GLN A 27 10.36 -16.84 -12.52
C GLN A 27 10.26 -16.34 -11.08
N VAL A 28 10.99 -16.97 -10.14
CA VAL A 28 11.12 -16.48 -8.75
C VAL A 28 11.70 -15.07 -8.73
N LYS A 29 12.76 -14.84 -9.50
CA LYS A 29 13.39 -13.51 -9.64
C LYS A 29 12.41 -12.45 -10.09
N LYS A 30 11.65 -12.70 -11.16
CA LYS A 30 10.62 -11.77 -11.65
C LYS A 30 9.56 -11.43 -10.59
N ILE A 31 9.09 -12.43 -9.86
CA ILE A 31 8.13 -12.21 -8.78
C ILE A 31 8.76 -11.41 -7.63
N ALA A 32 10.00 -11.72 -7.26
CA ALA A 32 10.71 -11.00 -6.20
C ALA A 32 10.97 -9.53 -6.58
N GLU A 33 11.36 -9.24 -7.82
CA GLU A 33 11.54 -7.89 -8.34
C GLU A 33 10.23 -7.10 -8.30
N ARG A 34 9.14 -7.69 -8.80
CA ARG A 34 7.82 -7.07 -8.83
C ARG A 34 7.27 -6.73 -7.43
N ASN A 35 7.63 -7.52 -6.42
CA ASN A 35 7.14 -7.36 -5.05
C ASN A 35 8.20 -6.76 -4.09
N GLY A 36 9.32 -6.25 -4.61
CA GLY A 36 10.35 -5.59 -3.79
C GLY A 36 11.05 -6.50 -2.77
N CYS A 37 11.07 -7.84 -2.98
CA CYS A 37 11.59 -8.82 -2.05
C CYS A 37 13.12 -8.96 -2.15
N SER A 38 13.87 -8.04 -1.55
CA SER A 38 15.34 -7.97 -1.64
C SER A 38 16.06 -9.21 -1.07
N ASP A 39 15.54 -9.80 0.00
CA ASP A 39 16.06 -11.03 0.61
C ASP A 39 15.89 -12.25 -0.32
N LEU A 40 14.74 -12.34 -0.99
CA LEU A 40 14.47 -13.39 -1.96
C LEU A 40 15.35 -13.22 -3.21
N LEU A 41 15.56 -11.99 -3.69
CA LEU A 41 16.47 -11.68 -4.80
C LEU A 41 17.91 -12.09 -4.50
N LYS A 42 18.39 -11.89 -3.26
CA LYS A 42 19.70 -12.33 -2.83
C LYS A 42 19.82 -13.86 -2.88
N LEU A 43 18.82 -14.59 -2.34
CA LEU A 43 18.79 -16.05 -2.40
C LEU A 43 18.79 -16.58 -3.84
N VAL A 44 18.08 -15.91 -4.76
CA VAL A 44 18.06 -16.31 -6.19
C VAL A 44 19.44 -16.11 -6.82
N LYS A 45 20.10 -14.98 -6.61
CA LYS A 45 21.47 -14.72 -7.11
C LYS A 45 22.47 -15.78 -6.62
N ASP A 46 22.40 -16.12 -5.32
CA ASP A 46 23.26 -17.15 -4.75
C ASP A 46 22.97 -18.52 -5.37
N ALA A 47 21.68 -18.83 -5.63
CA ALA A 47 21.27 -20.09 -6.26
C ALA A 47 21.70 -20.18 -7.73
N GLU A 48 21.61 -19.08 -8.50
CA GLU A 48 22.08 -18.99 -9.90
C GLU A 48 23.58 -19.31 -9.99
N PHE A 49 24.39 -18.81 -9.03
CA PHE A 49 25.84 -19.08 -9.00
C PHE A 49 26.19 -20.54 -8.73
N PHE A 50 25.41 -21.24 -7.91
CA PHE A 50 25.68 -22.63 -7.51
C PHE A 50 24.78 -23.66 -8.20
N ILE A 51 24.13 -23.30 -9.30
CA ILE A 51 23.07 -24.09 -9.94
C ILE A 51 23.53 -25.49 -10.39
N THR A 52 24.80 -25.64 -10.75
CA THR A 52 25.39 -26.91 -11.21
C THR A 52 25.53 -27.95 -10.09
N PHE A 53 25.50 -27.54 -8.83
CA PHE A 53 25.68 -28.42 -7.67
C PHE A 53 24.33 -28.92 -7.12
N GLU A 54 24.02 -30.20 -7.24
CA GLU A 54 22.77 -30.80 -6.81
C GLU A 54 22.44 -30.51 -5.32
N ASN A 55 23.42 -30.71 -4.43
CA ASN A 55 23.22 -30.43 -3.00
C ASN A 55 22.88 -28.97 -2.72
N ARG A 56 23.43 -28.05 -3.50
CA ARG A 56 23.12 -26.62 -3.41
C ARG A 56 21.72 -26.29 -3.93
N ARG A 57 21.26 -26.93 -5.01
CA ARG A 57 19.87 -26.78 -5.47
C ARG A 57 18.87 -27.17 -4.38
N LYS A 58 19.09 -28.30 -3.69
CA LYS A 58 18.25 -28.74 -2.55
C LYS A 58 18.24 -27.70 -1.43
N GLU A 59 19.41 -27.19 -1.06
CA GLU A 59 19.56 -26.16 -0.04
C GLU A 59 18.81 -24.87 -0.41
N PHE A 60 19.03 -24.33 -1.62
CA PHE A 60 18.37 -23.11 -2.05
C PHE A 60 16.85 -23.27 -2.20
N ARG A 61 16.39 -24.38 -2.75
CA ARG A 61 14.96 -24.70 -2.81
C ARG A 61 14.32 -24.70 -1.43
N SER A 62 14.98 -25.28 -0.42
CA SER A 62 14.49 -25.31 0.96
C SER A 62 14.43 -23.93 1.61
N LYS A 63 15.24 -22.97 1.16
CA LYS A 63 15.22 -21.57 1.63
C LYS A 63 14.23 -20.70 0.85
N ILE A 64 14.12 -20.90 -0.46
CA ILE A 64 13.26 -20.08 -1.35
C ILE A 64 11.77 -20.42 -1.18
N LEU A 65 11.41 -21.71 -1.10
CA LEU A 65 10.00 -22.11 -1.01
C LEU A 65 9.24 -21.54 0.21
N PRO A 66 9.79 -21.53 1.43
CA PRO A 66 9.13 -20.90 2.55
C PRO A 66 8.89 -19.41 2.31
N ARG A 67 9.86 -18.69 1.72
CA ARG A 67 9.74 -17.26 1.38
C ARG A 67 8.64 -16.99 0.37
N LEU A 68 8.51 -17.83 -0.66
CA LEU A 68 7.39 -17.73 -1.61
C LEU A 68 6.03 -17.99 -0.94
N LYS A 69 5.96 -18.96 -0.03
CA LYS A 69 4.74 -19.25 0.74
C LYS A 69 4.36 -18.09 1.68
N ASP A 70 5.34 -17.48 2.33
CA ASP A 70 5.13 -16.30 3.18
C ASP A 70 4.68 -15.10 2.34
N LEU A 71 5.30 -14.88 1.18
CA LEU A 71 4.88 -13.85 0.23
C LEU A 71 3.42 -14.06 -0.21
N ARG A 72 3.03 -15.29 -0.56
CA ARG A 72 1.65 -15.64 -0.89
C ARG A 72 0.68 -15.36 0.25
N ARG A 73 1.06 -15.76 1.48
CA ARG A 73 0.24 -15.51 2.69
C ARG A 73 0.04 -14.02 2.91
N ASN A 74 1.10 -13.23 2.79
CA ASN A 74 1.03 -11.77 2.93
C ASN A 74 0.16 -11.14 1.83
N MET A 75 0.29 -11.57 0.58
CA MET A 75 -0.55 -11.08 -0.52
C MET A 75 -2.03 -11.42 -0.30
N ASN A 76 -2.35 -12.63 0.16
CA ASN A 76 -3.72 -13.01 0.49
C ASN A 76 -4.25 -12.17 1.65
N TYR A 77 -3.46 -12.01 2.73
CA TYR A 77 -3.82 -11.15 3.85
C TYR A 77 -4.11 -9.71 3.40
N MET A 78 -3.26 -9.13 2.56
CA MET A 78 -3.44 -7.78 2.02
C MET A 78 -4.67 -7.64 1.11
N ASN A 79 -5.04 -8.71 0.38
CA ASN A 79 -6.24 -8.73 -0.44
C ASN A 79 -7.52 -8.89 0.41
N ASP A 80 -7.43 -9.71 1.47
CA ASP A 80 -8.53 -9.93 2.41
C ASP A 80 -8.77 -8.72 3.34
N HIS A 81 -7.71 -7.88 3.54
CA HIS A 81 -7.73 -6.68 4.39
C HIS A 81 -7.18 -5.48 3.62
N PRO A 82 -7.92 -4.97 2.63
CA PRO A 82 -7.48 -3.81 1.87
C PRO A 82 -7.36 -2.59 2.78
N ALA A 83 -6.26 -1.83 2.62
CA ALA A 83 -5.96 -0.67 3.45
C ALA A 83 -6.40 0.63 2.79
N ILE A 84 -6.86 1.58 3.61
CA ILE A 84 -7.11 2.97 3.24
C ILE A 84 -6.17 3.86 4.05
N PHE A 85 -5.43 4.69 3.32
CA PHE A 85 -4.48 5.61 3.93
C PHE A 85 -5.16 6.89 4.37
N ILE A 86 -4.90 7.34 5.61
CA ILE A 86 -5.46 8.58 6.17
C ILE A 86 -4.32 9.55 6.45
N VAL A 87 -4.27 10.62 5.67
CA VAL A 87 -3.38 11.76 5.85
C VAL A 87 -4.09 12.84 6.67
N HIS A 88 -3.46 13.33 7.72
CA HIS A 88 -4.10 14.29 8.63
C HIS A 88 -3.12 15.32 9.19
N GLY A 89 -3.66 16.47 9.58
CA GLY A 89 -2.99 17.51 10.36
C GLY A 89 -3.18 17.33 11.87
N HIS A 90 -3.62 18.39 12.56
CA HIS A 90 -3.76 18.42 14.00
C HIS A 90 -5.13 17.97 14.52
N ASP A 91 -6.17 17.89 13.68
CA ASP A 91 -7.52 17.49 14.10
C ASP A 91 -7.61 15.98 14.37
N ASN A 92 -7.32 15.60 15.61
CA ASN A 92 -7.42 14.21 16.05
C ASN A 92 -8.87 13.70 16.07
N ALA A 93 -9.86 14.58 16.31
CA ALA A 93 -11.26 14.17 16.38
C ALA A 93 -11.75 13.68 15.03
N LEU A 94 -11.51 14.46 13.95
CA LEU A 94 -11.86 14.07 12.60
C LEU A 94 -11.07 12.83 12.15
N LYS A 95 -9.77 12.78 12.43
CA LYS A 95 -8.92 11.63 12.13
C LYS A 95 -9.50 10.32 12.67
N PHE A 96 -9.85 10.29 13.95
CA PHE A 96 -10.39 9.08 14.58
C PHE A 96 -11.82 8.75 14.10
N ASP A 97 -12.65 9.75 13.79
CA ASP A 97 -13.99 9.52 13.22
C ASP A 97 -13.88 8.89 11.82
N VAL A 98 -12.95 9.38 10.99
CA VAL A 98 -12.67 8.82 9.66
C VAL A 98 -12.13 7.40 9.78
N ALA A 99 -11.14 7.15 10.64
CA ALA A 99 -10.59 5.81 10.85
C ALA A 99 -11.67 4.81 11.27
N ARG A 100 -12.54 5.19 12.22
CA ARG A 100 -13.66 4.35 12.67
C ARG A 100 -14.64 4.02 11.55
N VAL A 101 -14.94 4.96 10.67
CA VAL A 101 -15.83 4.72 9.51
C VAL A 101 -15.15 3.78 8.52
N VAL A 102 -13.87 3.98 8.20
CA VAL A 102 -13.07 3.10 7.35
C VAL A 102 -13.08 1.67 7.88
N GLU A 103 -12.85 1.47 9.18
CA GLU A 103 -12.88 0.15 9.83
C GLU A 103 -14.25 -0.50 9.80
N LYS A 104 -15.34 0.26 10.04
CA LYS A 104 -16.72 -0.24 9.91
C LYS A 104 -17.05 -0.71 8.50
N LEU A 105 -16.46 -0.08 7.48
CA LEU A 105 -16.62 -0.48 6.08
C LEU A 105 -15.77 -1.71 5.70
N GLY A 106 -15.00 -2.28 6.65
CA GLY A 106 -14.22 -3.51 6.45
C GLY A 106 -12.79 -3.29 5.94
N PHE A 107 -12.27 -2.05 6.01
CA PHE A 107 -10.90 -1.72 5.60
C PHE A 107 -9.99 -1.52 6.80
N GLU A 108 -8.69 -1.70 6.60
CA GLU A 108 -7.69 -1.30 7.57
C GLU A 108 -7.40 0.21 7.43
N ALA A 109 -7.57 0.97 8.51
CA ALA A 109 -7.20 2.39 8.54
C ALA A 109 -5.70 2.55 8.83
N VAL A 110 -4.93 3.06 7.86
CA VAL A 110 -3.48 3.29 8.01
C VAL A 110 -3.20 4.75 8.26
N ILE A 111 -2.66 5.05 9.45
CA ILE A 111 -2.29 6.39 9.90
C ILE A 111 -0.79 6.41 10.19
N LEU A 112 -0.01 7.16 9.38
CA LEU A 112 1.45 7.13 9.43
C LEU A 112 2.06 7.55 10.76
N HIS A 113 1.53 8.59 11.39
CA HIS A 113 2.10 9.14 12.61
C HIS A 113 1.95 8.22 13.83
N GLU A 114 1.05 7.24 13.77
CA GLU A 114 0.82 6.27 14.85
C GLU A 114 1.72 5.03 14.72
N GLN A 115 2.37 4.85 13.58
CA GLN A 115 3.31 3.73 13.40
C GLN A 115 4.69 4.03 13.98
N ALA A 116 5.28 3.05 14.67
CA ALA A 116 6.62 3.16 15.23
C ALA A 116 7.67 3.55 14.17
N ASN A 117 8.50 4.55 14.46
CA ASN A 117 9.47 5.07 13.49
C ASN A 117 10.53 4.07 13.03
N LYS A 118 10.91 3.10 13.85
CA LYS A 118 11.94 2.06 13.51
C LYS A 118 13.14 2.61 12.73
N GLY A 119 13.52 3.88 12.94
CA GLY A 119 14.60 4.56 12.22
C GLY A 119 14.28 4.99 10.78
N LYS A 120 13.03 4.84 10.31
CA LYS A 120 12.62 5.25 8.96
C LYS A 120 12.14 6.70 8.93
N THR A 121 12.38 7.38 7.81
CA THR A 121 11.76 8.66 7.49
C THR A 121 10.25 8.49 7.22
N ILE A 122 9.49 9.59 7.21
CA ILE A 122 8.06 9.57 6.85
C ILE A 122 7.88 9.04 5.43
N ILE A 123 8.75 9.42 4.50
CA ILE A 123 8.70 8.96 3.10
C ILE A 123 8.92 7.45 3.01
N GLU A 124 9.93 6.90 3.68
CA GLU A 124 10.21 5.46 3.69
C GLU A 124 9.07 4.65 4.32
N LYS A 125 8.34 5.21 5.29
CA LYS A 125 7.13 4.61 5.83
C LYS A 125 6.00 4.60 4.79
N LEU A 126 5.75 5.75 4.15
CA LEU A 126 4.78 5.87 3.06
C LEU A 126 5.05 4.83 1.97
N GLU A 127 6.30 4.74 1.50
CA GLU A 127 6.70 3.79 0.47
C GLU A 127 6.50 2.33 0.91
N SER A 128 6.74 2.01 2.18
CA SER A 128 6.59 0.65 2.68
C SER A 128 5.13 0.19 2.80
N GLU A 129 4.18 1.12 2.93
CA GLU A 129 2.76 0.83 3.11
C GLU A 129 1.94 0.95 1.81
N ILE A 130 2.43 1.74 0.85
CA ILE A 130 1.64 2.16 -0.31
C ILE A 130 1.18 1.00 -1.19
N ASP A 131 1.93 -0.09 -1.27
CA ASP A 131 1.61 -1.23 -2.15
C ASP A 131 0.33 -1.97 -1.70
N ARG A 132 -0.02 -1.90 -0.41
CA ARG A 132 -1.26 -2.48 0.13
C ARG A 132 -2.44 -1.52 0.19
N VAL A 133 -2.19 -0.22 0.01
CA VAL A 133 -3.21 0.81 0.06
C VAL A 133 -4.02 0.83 -1.22
N LYS A 134 -5.33 0.82 -1.09
CA LYS A 134 -6.27 0.85 -2.22
C LYS A 134 -6.88 2.23 -2.47
N PHE A 135 -6.90 3.08 -1.44
CA PHE A 135 -7.48 4.42 -1.49
C PHE A 135 -6.81 5.36 -0.48
N GLY A 136 -6.76 6.65 -0.77
CA GLY A 136 -6.23 7.69 0.11
C GLY A 136 -7.31 8.68 0.53
N ILE A 137 -7.39 8.98 1.82
CA ILE A 137 -8.24 10.03 2.40
C ILE A 137 -7.32 11.09 2.98
N VAL A 138 -7.47 12.33 2.54
CA VAL A 138 -6.66 13.46 3.01
C VAL A 138 -7.55 14.43 3.77
N LEU A 139 -7.15 14.79 4.99
CA LEU A 139 -7.92 15.69 5.85
C LEU A 139 -7.33 17.12 5.75
N TYR A 140 -8.04 18.02 5.08
CA TYR A 140 -7.70 19.43 5.03
C TYR A 140 -8.43 20.17 6.14
N THR A 141 -7.74 20.27 7.28
CA THR A 141 -8.21 20.97 8.48
C THR A 141 -7.52 22.35 8.61
N ALA A 142 -8.10 23.21 9.42
CA ALA A 142 -7.59 24.58 9.64
C ALA A 142 -6.37 24.56 10.56
N ASP A 143 -5.22 24.08 10.06
CA ASP A 143 -4.01 23.85 10.85
C ASP A 143 -3.05 25.06 10.85
N ASP A 144 -2.84 25.69 9.70
CA ASP A 144 -1.88 26.77 9.52
C ASP A 144 -2.58 28.05 9.03
N ASN A 145 -2.06 29.22 9.43
CA ASN A 145 -2.53 30.50 8.93
C ASN A 145 -1.98 30.76 7.52
N GLY A 146 -2.89 30.99 6.57
CA GLY A 146 -2.54 31.45 5.24
C GLY A 146 -2.50 32.99 5.14
N GLU A 147 -2.28 33.53 3.92
CA GLU A 147 -2.38 34.94 3.65
C GLU A 147 -3.84 35.40 3.72
N ASN A 148 -4.05 36.66 4.08
CA ASN A 148 -5.37 37.29 4.13
C ASN A 148 -6.37 36.65 5.11
N GLY A 149 -5.88 35.99 6.18
CA GLY A 149 -6.73 35.42 7.22
C GLY A 149 -7.43 34.11 6.81
N LYS A 150 -7.09 33.53 5.66
CA LYS A 150 -7.53 32.17 5.28
C LYS A 150 -6.72 31.14 6.01
N MET A 151 -7.38 30.04 6.36
CA MET A 151 -6.70 28.87 6.96
C MET A 151 -6.19 27.95 5.85
N ARG A 152 -5.13 27.20 6.17
CA ARG A 152 -4.51 26.21 5.27
C ARG A 152 -4.35 24.88 5.96
N ALA A 153 -4.42 23.82 5.20
CA ALA A 153 -3.93 22.52 5.64
C ALA A 153 -2.42 22.59 5.91
N ARG A 154 -1.94 21.80 6.86
CA ARG A 154 -0.52 21.69 7.19
C ARG A 154 0.31 21.34 5.94
N GLN A 155 1.49 21.94 5.80
CA GLN A 155 2.36 21.72 4.63
C GLN A 155 2.68 20.23 4.39
N ASN A 156 2.89 19.44 5.45
CA ASN A 156 3.13 18.00 5.31
C ASN A 156 1.92 17.27 4.72
N VAL A 157 0.70 17.65 5.09
CA VAL A 157 -0.55 17.08 4.54
C VAL A 157 -0.65 17.33 3.04
N VAL A 158 -0.29 18.54 2.57
CA VAL A 158 -0.29 18.89 1.14
C VAL A 158 0.77 18.07 0.39
N PHE A 159 1.97 17.90 0.98
CA PHE A 159 3.03 17.08 0.40
C PHE A 159 2.60 15.59 0.28
N GLU A 160 2.06 15.02 1.35
CA GLU A 160 1.58 13.64 1.40
C GLU A 160 0.41 13.43 0.43
N HIS A 161 -0.47 14.43 0.25
CA HIS A 161 -1.53 14.41 -0.76
C HIS A 161 -0.96 14.27 -2.18
N GLY A 162 0.01 15.10 -2.54
CA GLY A 162 0.70 14.99 -3.83
C GLY A 162 1.36 13.62 -4.06
N PHE A 163 1.98 13.06 -3.01
CA PHE A 163 2.56 11.73 -3.05
C PHE A 163 1.49 10.65 -3.32
N LEU A 164 0.35 10.69 -2.61
CA LEU A 164 -0.74 9.73 -2.81
C LEU A 164 -1.32 9.79 -4.23
N ILE A 165 -1.53 10.99 -4.78
CA ILE A 165 -1.99 11.15 -6.16
C ILE A 165 -1.00 10.53 -7.16
N GLY A 166 0.30 10.76 -6.96
CA GLY A 166 1.34 10.20 -7.82
C GLY A 166 1.44 8.67 -7.77
N ARG A 167 1.06 8.05 -6.66
CA ARG A 167 1.17 6.59 -6.45
C ARG A 167 -0.13 5.85 -6.73
N LEU A 168 -1.28 6.39 -6.36
CA LEU A 168 -2.58 5.73 -6.47
C LEU A 168 -3.38 6.16 -7.70
N GLY A 169 -3.08 7.33 -8.27
CA GLY A 169 -3.95 8.02 -9.21
C GLY A 169 -4.98 8.89 -8.52
N ARG A 170 -5.42 9.97 -9.19
CA ARG A 170 -6.36 10.95 -8.62
C ARG A 170 -7.75 10.37 -8.34
N GLU A 171 -8.14 9.32 -9.06
CA GLU A 171 -9.40 8.60 -8.92
C GLU A 171 -9.48 7.74 -7.65
N ARG A 172 -8.38 7.60 -6.95
CA ARG A 172 -8.27 6.84 -5.70
C ARG A 172 -7.84 7.70 -4.51
N VAL A 173 -8.03 9.01 -4.62
CA VAL A 173 -7.72 9.95 -3.55
C VAL A 173 -8.83 10.96 -3.42
N CYS A 174 -9.36 11.15 -2.21
CA CYS A 174 -10.30 12.23 -1.91
C CYS A 174 -9.82 13.09 -0.74
N VAL A 175 -10.31 14.31 -0.67
CA VAL A 175 -10.04 15.27 0.41
C VAL A 175 -11.30 15.53 1.20
N ILE A 176 -11.28 15.30 2.51
CA ILE A 176 -12.31 15.80 3.42
C ILE A 176 -11.82 17.15 3.94
N MET A 177 -12.61 18.21 3.76
CA MET A 177 -12.12 19.57 3.90
C MET A 177 -13.05 20.43 4.76
N ASP A 178 -12.46 21.25 5.64
CA ASP A 178 -13.16 22.29 6.37
C ASP A 178 -13.50 23.46 5.42
N ASP A 179 -14.67 24.09 5.61
CA ASP A 179 -15.19 25.14 4.73
C ASP A 179 -14.30 26.40 4.67
N ASN A 180 -13.53 26.67 5.73
CA ASN A 180 -12.67 27.84 5.85
C ASN A 180 -11.22 27.61 5.41
N VAL A 181 -10.90 26.42 4.88
CA VAL A 181 -9.56 26.06 4.41
C VAL A 181 -9.45 26.36 2.91
N GLU A 182 -8.36 27.01 2.48
CA GLU A 182 -8.13 27.26 1.06
C GLU A 182 -7.63 26.01 0.34
N LYS A 183 -8.05 25.87 -0.92
CA LYS A 183 -7.57 24.81 -1.82
C LYS A 183 -6.25 25.23 -2.46
N PRO A 184 -5.32 24.30 -2.73
CA PRO A 184 -4.20 24.58 -3.62
C PRO A 184 -4.68 25.03 -5.01
N SER A 185 -3.97 25.99 -5.64
CA SER A 185 -4.40 26.62 -6.90
C SER A 185 -4.58 25.63 -8.07
N ASP A 186 -3.72 24.63 -8.16
CA ASP A 186 -3.69 23.66 -9.27
C ASP A 186 -4.36 22.32 -8.90
N SER A 187 -5.45 22.37 -8.13
CA SER A 187 -6.15 21.19 -7.62
C SER A 187 -7.43 20.84 -8.40
N ASP A 188 -7.60 21.37 -9.59
CA ASP A 188 -8.73 21.04 -10.46
C ASP A 188 -8.74 19.56 -10.86
N GLY A 189 -9.91 18.92 -10.72
CA GLY A 189 -10.09 17.49 -10.98
C GLY A 189 -9.80 16.57 -9.79
N LEU A 190 -9.57 17.12 -8.60
CA LEU A 190 -9.54 16.38 -7.35
C LEU A 190 -10.90 16.43 -6.65
N VAL A 191 -11.23 15.36 -5.91
CA VAL A 191 -12.49 15.27 -5.17
C VAL A 191 -12.34 15.92 -3.81
N TYR A 192 -13.11 16.98 -3.58
CA TYR A 192 -13.21 17.70 -2.30
C TYR A 192 -14.57 17.47 -1.67
N ILE A 193 -14.60 16.81 -0.53
CA ILE A 193 -15.80 16.47 0.23
C ILE A 193 -15.92 17.46 1.41
N PRO A 194 -17.02 18.23 1.52
CA PRO A 194 -17.25 19.09 2.68
C PRO A 194 -17.34 18.26 3.97
N ARG A 195 -16.70 18.74 5.04
CA ARG A 195 -16.72 18.07 6.36
C ARG A 195 -18.13 17.81 6.88
N ALA A 196 -19.10 18.66 6.58
CA ALA A 196 -20.45 18.53 7.11
C ALA A 196 -21.15 17.22 6.73
N ASN A 197 -20.89 16.69 5.53
CA ASN A 197 -21.58 15.51 4.97
C ASN A 197 -20.64 14.43 4.44
N TRP A 198 -19.44 14.34 5.00
CA TRP A 198 -18.38 13.54 4.44
C TRP A 198 -18.66 12.02 4.41
N LYS A 199 -19.42 11.48 5.37
CA LYS A 199 -19.54 10.02 5.52
C LYS A 199 -20.12 9.34 4.28
N TYR A 200 -21.29 9.80 3.83
CA TYR A 200 -21.93 9.21 2.64
C TYR A 200 -21.18 9.54 1.35
N ALA A 201 -20.66 10.75 1.24
CA ALA A 201 -19.85 11.14 0.08
C ALA A 201 -18.58 10.28 -0.03
N LEU A 202 -17.91 9.98 1.09
CA LEU A 202 -16.77 9.07 1.11
C LEU A 202 -17.14 7.66 0.59
N VAL A 203 -18.30 7.12 1.00
CA VAL A 203 -18.73 5.80 0.50
C VAL A 203 -18.97 5.82 -1.01
N ASP A 204 -19.50 6.92 -1.55
CA ASP A 204 -19.69 7.07 -3.00
C ASP A 204 -18.35 7.10 -3.75
N GLU A 205 -17.35 7.79 -3.21
CA GLU A 205 -15.99 7.80 -3.79
C GLU A 205 -15.30 6.44 -3.72
N LEU A 206 -15.43 5.72 -2.60
CA LEU A 206 -14.89 4.37 -2.48
C LEU A 206 -15.51 3.41 -3.51
N LYS A 207 -16.84 3.51 -3.73
CA LYS A 207 -17.54 2.73 -4.78
C LYS A 207 -17.06 3.11 -6.18
N ALA A 208 -16.92 4.40 -6.46
CA ALA A 208 -16.42 4.90 -7.75
C ALA A 208 -15.00 4.39 -8.04
N ALA A 209 -14.17 4.24 -7.00
CA ALA A 209 -12.84 3.65 -7.09
C ALA A 209 -12.84 2.11 -7.24
N GLY A 210 -14.02 1.46 -7.27
CA GLY A 210 -14.18 0.02 -7.44
C GLY A 210 -14.04 -0.80 -6.14
N LEU A 211 -14.15 -0.15 -4.98
CA LEU A 211 -14.14 -0.84 -3.68
C LEU A 211 -15.56 -1.30 -3.31
N ASP A 212 -15.66 -2.52 -2.80
CA ASP A 212 -16.94 -3.07 -2.33
C ASP A 212 -17.25 -2.55 -0.93
N VAL A 213 -18.29 -1.71 -0.80
CA VAL A 213 -18.66 -1.06 0.45
C VAL A 213 -20.19 -1.03 0.64
N ASP A 214 -20.66 -1.29 1.85
CA ASP A 214 -22.06 -1.21 2.23
C ASP A 214 -22.35 0.10 2.99
N LYS A 215 -23.21 0.96 2.41
CA LYS A 215 -23.63 2.24 3.02
C LYS A 215 -24.37 2.07 4.35
N ASN A 216 -24.97 0.91 4.60
CA ASN A 216 -25.76 0.66 5.81
C ASN A 216 -24.90 0.45 7.07
N LEU A 217 -23.56 0.38 6.92
CA LEU A 217 -22.62 0.19 8.03
C LEU A 217 -22.22 1.50 8.75
N ILE A 218 -22.60 2.68 8.21
CA ILE A 218 -22.17 3.99 8.71
C ILE A 218 -23.34 4.90 9.13
#